data_fcf4a4da7b35c7e04fa2a87d73af93e9
#
_entry.id   fcf4a4da7b35c7e04fa2a87d73af93e9
#
_cell.length_a   1.000
_cell.length_b   1.000
_cell.length_c   1.000
_cell.angle_alpha   90.00
_cell.angle_beta   90.00
_cell.angle_gamma   90.00
#
_symmetry.space_group_name_H-M   'P 1'
#
loop_
_entity.id
_entity.type
_entity.pdbx_description
1 polymer ?
#
loop_
_entity_poly.entity_id
_entity_poly.type
_entity_poly.pdbx_seq_one_letter_code
_entity_poly.pdbx_strand_id
1 'polypeptide(L)'
;NWMDAAFNLGVVQDYYASAAGKAGRVNYFASLSHYDEDGTLINTNHKRSSARVNLSAPLGKKVNMALRVNYDRAKSQYTSSYVTLECAYRALPWDDPYVYDAEGNRTNEILHIGSAERGDGRKDQTWYSHDKYNFLHNEVYNYNISESEDIMADLVLNWNITDWLMFTTTNRFNSSNWFNEAYIDPRTKSPSVANGQIDNSFGSGWGFGTTNLLKANKEFGDHSVNGVIGIEYGEGFSRSTSASGTSMPNGQA
;
A
#
# COMPACT_ATOMS: atom_id res chain seq x y z
N ASN A 1 -12.71 -28.96 5.17
CA ASN A 1 -13.04 -27.88 6.10
C ASN A 1 -12.95 -26.54 5.37
N TRP A 2 -14.05 -25.78 5.34
CA TRP A 2 -14.12 -24.51 4.62
C TRP A 2 -13.18 -23.43 5.19
N MET A 3 -12.92 -23.47 6.49
CA MET A 3 -11.94 -22.57 7.08
C MET A 3 -10.53 -22.87 6.58
N ASP A 4 -10.18 -24.14 6.37
CA ASP A 4 -8.88 -24.51 5.81
C ASP A 4 -8.75 -24.05 4.34
N ALA A 5 -9.86 -23.95 3.61
CA ALA A 5 -9.86 -23.42 2.25
C ALA A 5 -9.72 -21.90 2.18
N ALA A 6 -10.09 -21.18 3.25
CA ALA A 6 -9.97 -19.73 3.34
C ALA A 6 -8.57 -19.26 3.80
N PHE A 7 -7.77 -20.15 4.40
CA PHE A 7 -6.49 -19.80 4.98
C PHE A 7 -5.32 -20.54 4.34
N ASN A 8 -4.23 -19.83 4.19
CA ASN A 8 -2.92 -20.32 3.76
C ASN A 8 -1.93 -20.25 4.91
N LEU A 9 -0.80 -20.93 4.74
CA LEU A 9 0.39 -20.61 5.50
C LEU A 9 0.92 -19.25 5.02
N GLY A 10 0.82 -18.23 5.85
CA GLY A 10 1.41 -16.93 5.56
C GLY A 10 2.93 -17.01 5.58
N VAL A 11 3.57 -16.36 4.61
CA VAL A 11 5.03 -16.26 4.50
C VAL A 11 5.45 -14.81 4.47
N VAL A 12 6.40 -14.44 5.32
CA VAL A 12 6.97 -13.10 5.34
C VAL A 12 8.46 -13.19 5.03
N GLN A 13 8.92 -12.36 4.12
CA GLN A 13 10.32 -12.19 3.77
C GLN A 13 10.67 -10.71 3.89
N ASP A 14 11.69 -10.40 4.67
CA ASP A 14 12.17 -9.03 4.86
C ASP A 14 13.68 -8.99 4.64
N TYR A 15 14.08 -8.22 3.64
CA TYR A 15 15.46 -8.04 3.24
C TYR A 15 15.87 -6.59 3.47
N TYR A 16 16.97 -6.40 4.16
CA TYR A 16 17.53 -5.09 4.45
C TYR A 16 19.03 -5.07 4.23
N ALA A 17 19.49 -4.04 3.52
CA ALA A 17 20.90 -3.76 3.36
C ALA A 17 21.17 -2.28 3.58
N SER A 18 22.26 -1.95 4.27
CA SER A 18 22.65 -0.57 4.48
C SER A 18 24.17 -0.39 4.47
N ALA A 19 24.57 0.81 4.09
CA ALA A 19 25.96 1.24 4.15
C ALA A 19 26.03 2.65 4.76
N ALA A 20 26.95 2.85 5.68
CA ALA A 20 27.21 4.16 6.28
C ALA A 20 28.71 4.42 6.32
N GLY A 21 29.10 5.67 6.18
CA GLY A 21 30.51 6.02 6.23
C GLY A 21 30.75 7.51 6.09
N LYS A 22 32.02 7.82 5.92
CA LYS A 22 32.51 9.17 5.71
C LYS A 22 33.47 9.19 4.53
N ALA A 23 33.18 10.02 3.55
CA ALA A 23 34.03 10.29 2.41
C ALA A 23 34.50 11.74 2.46
N GLY A 24 35.75 11.95 2.86
CA GLY A 24 36.27 13.28 3.12
C GLY A 24 35.49 14.01 4.22
N ARG A 25 34.74 15.05 3.86
CA ARG A 25 33.92 15.84 4.80
C ARG A 25 32.43 15.46 4.77
N VAL A 26 32.03 14.53 3.91
CA VAL A 26 30.64 14.09 3.73
C VAL A 26 30.42 12.82 4.55
N ASN A 27 29.46 12.84 5.46
CA ASN A 27 28.92 11.63 6.06
C ASN A 27 27.75 11.17 5.20
N TYR A 28 27.68 9.86 4.96
CA TYR A 28 26.62 9.26 4.19
C TYR A 28 26.03 8.04 4.90
N PHE A 29 24.77 7.83 4.63
CA PHE A 29 24.04 6.60 4.92
C PHE A 29 23.15 6.30 3.74
N ALA A 30 23.17 5.06 3.27
CA ALA A 30 22.25 4.55 2.26
C ALA A 30 21.68 3.22 2.72
N SER A 31 20.40 2.98 2.46
CA SER A 31 19.76 1.70 2.73
C SER A 31 18.74 1.35 1.66
N LEU A 32 18.58 0.04 1.46
CA LEU A 32 17.54 -0.57 0.64
C LEU A 32 16.83 -1.62 1.49
N SER A 33 15.52 -1.70 1.35
CA SER A 33 14.73 -2.76 1.95
C SER A 33 13.69 -3.29 0.96
N HIS A 34 13.38 -4.56 1.09
CA HIS A 34 12.31 -5.22 0.37
C HIS A 34 11.57 -6.15 1.31
N TYR A 35 10.29 -5.89 1.46
CA TYR A 35 9.36 -6.67 2.26
C TYR A 35 8.37 -7.35 1.31
N ASP A 36 8.18 -8.65 1.48
CA ASP A 36 7.24 -9.48 0.72
C ASP A 36 6.47 -10.36 1.71
N GLU A 37 5.15 -10.20 1.73
CA GLU A 37 4.25 -10.92 2.61
C GLU A 37 3.14 -11.57 1.78
N ASP A 38 3.04 -12.89 1.86
CA ASP A 38 1.84 -13.63 1.52
C ASP A 38 0.99 -13.76 2.79
N GLY A 39 -0.22 -13.22 2.75
CA GLY A 39 -1.11 -13.21 3.90
C GLY A 39 -1.64 -14.60 4.26
N THR A 40 -2.14 -14.73 5.48
CA THR A 40 -2.78 -15.97 5.93
C THR A 40 -4.16 -16.21 5.30
N LEU A 41 -4.86 -15.15 4.89
CA LEU A 41 -6.09 -15.26 4.11
C LEU A 41 -5.72 -15.38 2.62
N ILE A 42 -6.41 -16.27 1.89
CA ILE A 42 -6.18 -16.47 0.46
C ILE A 42 -6.25 -15.15 -0.32
N ASN A 43 -5.45 -15.02 -1.38
CA ASN A 43 -5.37 -13.85 -2.26
C ASN A 43 -5.07 -12.53 -1.55
N THR A 44 -4.42 -12.57 -0.39
CA THR A 44 -3.91 -11.38 0.26
C THR A 44 -2.39 -11.37 0.20
N ASN A 45 -1.82 -10.27 -0.26
CA ASN A 45 -0.38 -10.07 -0.26
C ASN A 45 -0.02 -8.59 -0.09
N HIS A 46 1.18 -8.35 0.40
CA HIS A 46 1.74 -7.01 0.51
C HIS A 46 3.23 -7.03 0.18
N LYS A 47 3.63 -6.20 -0.78
CA LYS A 47 5.03 -6.02 -1.18
C LYS A 47 5.41 -4.56 -1.02
N ARG A 48 6.55 -4.30 -0.39
CA ARG A 48 7.07 -2.94 -0.25
C ARG A 48 8.58 -2.90 -0.50
N SER A 49 9.01 -1.97 -1.33
CA SER A 49 10.41 -1.67 -1.56
C SER A 49 10.70 -0.25 -1.14
N SER A 50 11.76 -0.05 -0.37
CA SER A 50 12.15 1.27 0.11
C SER A 50 13.63 1.53 -0.14
N ALA A 51 13.95 2.78 -0.47
CA ALA A 51 15.31 3.27 -0.58
C ALA A 51 15.47 4.55 0.24
N ARG A 52 16.57 4.66 0.98
CA ARG A 52 16.88 5.86 1.76
C ARG A 52 18.32 6.28 1.54
N VAL A 53 18.51 7.58 1.38
CA VAL A 53 19.83 8.22 1.34
C VAL A 53 19.84 9.41 2.28
N ASN A 54 20.82 9.44 3.19
CA ASN A 54 21.09 10.57 4.06
C ASN A 54 22.51 11.06 3.82
N LEU A 55 22.67 12.34 3.57
CA LEU A 55 23.97 12.98 3.39
C LEU A 55 24.08 14.14 4.38
N SER A 56 25.23 14.31 4.99
CA SER A 56 25.52 15.51 5.75
C SER A 56 26.98 15.96 5.53
N ALA A 57 27.16 17.25 5.31
CA ALA A 57 28.45 17.83 5.04
C ALA A 57 28.54 19.29 5.49
N PRO A 58 29.70 19.74 5.97
CA PRO A 58 29.99 21.15 6.08
C PRO A 58 30.28 21.74 4.69
N LEU A 59 29.57 22.79 4.32
CA LEU A 59 29.80 23.59 3.12
C LEU A 59 30.63 24.81 3.50
N GLY A 60 31.95 24.62 3.56
CA GLY A 60 32.89 25.62 4.05
C GLY A 60 33.05 25.63 5.57
N LYS A 61 33.22 26.83 6.18
CA LYS A 61 33.48 26.98 7.62
C LYS A 61 32.21 27.29 8.45
N LYS A 62 31.19 27.85 7.78
CA LYS A 62 30.03 28.41 8.46
C LYS A 62 28.69 27.73 8.13
N VAL A 63 28.63 26.90 7.11
CA VAL A 63 27.38 26.26 6.66
C VAL A 63 27.50 24.76 6.80
N ASN A 64 26.48 24.16 7.39
CA ASN A 64 26.28 22.71 7.42
C ASN A 64 25.01 22.34 6.65
N MET A 65 25.11 21.32 5.82
CA MET A 65 24.00 20.78 5.03
C MET A 65 23.64 19.37 5.52
N ALA A 66 22.36 19.08 5.57
CA ALA A 66 21.86 17.72 5.65
C ALA A 66 20.76 17.53 4.58
N LEU A 67 20.91 16.48 3.79
CA LEU A 67 19.94 16.02 2.79
C LEU A 67 19.47 14.63 3.16
N ARG A 68 18.17 14.42 3.16
CA ARG A 68 17.54 13.11 3.35
C ARG A 68 16.56 12.88 2.21
N VAL A 69 16.66 11.73 1.57
CA VAL A 69 15.74 11.33 0.52
C VAL A 69 15.24 9.93 0.86
N ASN A 70 13.93 9.75 0.85
CA ASN A 70 13.27 8.47 1.00
C ASN A 70 12.41 8.23 -0.24
N TYR A 71 12.41 7.01 -0.71
CA TYR A 71 11.53 6.49 -1.74
C TYR A 71 10.90 5.21 -1.22
N ASP A 72 9.58 5.11 -1.34
CA ASP A 72 8.80 3.94 -0.96
C ASP A 72 7.86 3.59 -2.10
N ARG A 73 7.78 2.30 -2.43
CA ARG A 73 6.77 1.76 -3.33
C ARG A 73 6.14 0.55 -2.68
N ALA A 74 4.82 0.55 -2.62
CA ALA A 74 4.05 -0.56 -2.09
C ALA A 74 3.01 -1.05 -3.10
N LYS A 75 2.76 -2.36 -3.08
CA LYS A 75 1.68 -3.01 -3.81
C LYS A 75 1.01 -4.02 -2.88
N SER A 76 -0.30 -3.97 -2.82
CA SER A 76 -1.09 -4.88 -2.01
C SER A 76 -2.22 -5.46 -2.85
N GLN A 77 -2.53 -6.70 -2.60
CA GLN A 77 -3.75 -7.34 -3.08
C GLN A 77 -4.59 -7.72 -1.88
N TYR A 78 -5.89 -7.48 -1.97
CA TYR A 78 -6.85 -7.75 -0.91
C TYR A 78 -7.98 -8.61 -1.44
N THR A 79 -8.49 -9.46 -0.58
CA THR A 79 -9.79 -10.09 -0.77
C THR A 79 -10.84 -9.40 0.08
N SER A 80 -12.11 -9.64 -0.21
CA SER A 80 -13.21 -9.21 0.66
C SER A 80 -13.27 -10.11 1.89
N SER A 81 -12.39 -9.89 2.85
CA SER A 81 -12.21 -10.75 4.03
C SER A 81 -13.50 -11.04 4.79
N TYR A 82 -14.40 -10.05 4.87
CA TYR A 82 -15.70 -10.25 5.52
C TYR A 82 -16.54 -11.30 4.79
N VAL A 83 -16.67 -11.17 3.46
CA VAL A 83 -17.48 -12.11 2.65
C VAL A 83 -16.86 -13.50 2.64
N THR A 84 -15.53 -13.58 2.48
CA THR A 84 -14.80 -14.85 2.45
C THR A 84 -14.94 -15.60 3.77
N LEU A 85 -14.72 -14.93 4.90
CA LEU A 85 -14.82 -15.54 6.22
C LEU A 85 -16.27 -15.87 6.59
N GLU A 86 -17.24 -15.02 6.26
CA GLU A 86 -18.64 -15.30 6.48
C GLU A 86 -19.10 -16.53 5.69
N CYS A 87 -18.74 -16.62 4.42
CA CYS A 87 -19.06 -17.77 3.59
C CYS A 87 -18.37 -19.05 4.10
N ALA A 88 -17.08 -18.98 4.44
CA ALA A 88 -16.34 -20.12 4.98
C ALA A 88 -16.90 -20.63 6.32
N TYR A 89 -17.33 -19.72 7.19
CA TYR A 89 -17.91 -20.08 8.49
C TYR A 89 -19.31 -20.69 8.38
N ARG A 90 -20.11 -20.24 7.40
CA ARG A 90 -21.51 -20.66 7.23
C ARG A 90 -21.68 -21.78 6.21
N ALA A 91 -20.67 -22.10 5.42
CA ALA A 91 -20.71 -23.19 4.46
C ALA A 91 -20.88 -24.54 5.19
N LEU A 92 -21.74 -25.39 4.65
CA LEU A 92 -22.01 -26.70 5.23
C LEU A 92 -20.87 -27.69 4.92
N PRO A 93 -20.55 -28.62 5.84
CA PRO A 93 -19.42 -29.54 5.67
C PRO A 93 -19.50 -30.45 4.44
N TRP A 94 -20.69 -30.67 3.93
CA TRP A 94 -20.97 -31.53 2.76
C TRP A 94 -21.08 -30.74 1.43
N ASP A 95 -20.98 -29.42 1.44
CA ASP A 95 -20.81 -28.66 0.20
C ASP A 95 -19.41 -28.88 -0.33
N ASP A 96 -19.28 -29.25 -1.59
CA ASP A 96 -17.98 -29.37 -2.26
C ASP A 96 -17.77 -28.17 -3.21
N PRO A 97 -16.66 -27.46 -3.08
CA PRO A 97 -16.38 -26.30 -3.92
C PRO A 97 -16.00 -26.63 -5.36
N TYR A 98 -15.81 -27.89 -5.69
CA TYR A 98 -15.32 -28.30 -7.01
C TYR A 98 -16.38 -29.00 -7.83
N VAL A 99 -16.21 -28.93 -9.15
CA VAL A 99 -17.08 -29.61 -10.12
C VAL A 99 -16.66 -31.07 -10.23
N TYR A 100 -17.65 -31.96 -10.37
CA TYR A 100 -17.43 -33.38 -10.65
C TYR A 100 -17.68 -33.68 -12.14
N ASP A 101 -16.87 -34.54 -12.74
CA ASP A 101 -17.06 -35.02 -14.11
C ASP A 101 -18.24 -36.00 -14.21
N ALA A 102 -18.51 -36.49 -15.42
CA ALA A 102 -19.62 -37.43 -15.68
C ALA A 102 -19.41 -38.80 -15.02
N GLU A 103 -18.17 -39.14 -14.72
CA GLU A 103 -17.73 -40.37 -14.08
C GLU A 103 -17.74 -40.26 -12.54
N GLY A 104 -18.04 -39.05 -12.00
CA GLY A 104 -18.10 -38.79 -10.57
C GLY A 104 -16.74 -38.50 -9.94
N ASN A 105 -15.70 -38.20 -10.73
CA ASN A 105 -14.41 -37.78 -10.21
C ASN A 105 -14.38 -36.27 -10.01
N ARG A 106 -13.77 -35.82 -8.91
CA ARG A 106 -13.54 -34.41 -8.64
C ARG A 106 -12.57 -33.79 -9.63
N THR A 107 -12.98 -32.71 -10.28
CA THR A 107 -12.13 -31.93 -11.18
C THR A 107 -11.38 -30.82 -10.41
N ASN A 108 -10.55 -30.06 -11.10
CA ASN A 108 -9.93 -28.84 -10.57
C ASN A 108 -10.77 -27.57 -10.86
N GLU A 109 -11.91 -27.72 -11.53
CA GLU A 109 -12.83 -26.61 -11.80
C GLU A 109 -13.59 -26.24 -10.55
N ILE A 110 -13.64 -24.96 -10.22
CA ILE A 110 -14.36 -24.45 -9.05
C ILE A 110 -15.81 -24.24 -9.41
N LEU A 111 -16.70 -24.80 -8.59
CA LEU A 111 -18.14 -24.76 -8.81
C LEU A 111 -18.67 -23.34 -8.63
N HIS A 112 -19.32 -22.80 -9.67
CA HIS A 112 -20.02 -21.54 -9.62
C HIS A 112 -21.43 -21.75 -9.03
N ILE A 113 -21.68 -21.18 -7.86
CA ILE A 113 -22.98 -21.27 -7.20
C ILE A 113 -23.42 -19.91 -6.71
N GLY A 114 -24.57 -19.48 -7.16
CA GLY A 114 -25.27 -18.32 -6.63
C GLY A 114 -26.32 -18.72 -5.60
N SER A 115 -26.73 -17.75 -4.78
CA SER A 115 -27.58 -17.89 -3.59
C SER A 115 -28.96 -18.50 -3.81
N ALA A 116 -29.41 -18.99 -4.83
CA ALA A 116 -30.70 -19.69 -5.06
C ALA A 116 -30.72 -20.47 -6.38
N GLU A 117 -29.63 -20.40 -7.12
CA GLU A 117 -29.53 -21.06 -8.40
C GLU A 117 -28.52 -22.21 -8.26
N ARG A 118 -28.79 -23.26 -8.93
CA ARG A 118 -27.80 -24.28 -9.19
C ARG A 118 -26.71 -23.64 -10.01
N GLY A 119 -25.45 -23.83 -9.65
CA GLY A 119 -24.30 -23.31 -10.35
C GLY A 119 -24.37 -23.54 -11.86
N ASP A 120 -23.36 -23.74 -12.55
CA ASP A 120 -23.14 -23.85 -14.00
C ASP A 120 -24.18 -24.59 -14.87
N GLY A 121 -25.39 -24.86 -14.36
CA GLY A 121 -26.45 -25.59 -15.03
C GLY A 121 -26.36 -27.12 -14.92
N ARG A 122 -25.39 -27.66 -14.19
CA ARG A 122 -25.28 -29.08 -13.93
C ARG A 122 -26.31 -29.48 -12.89
N LYS A 123 -27.27 -30.27 -13.31
CA LYS A 123 -28.46 -30.63 -12.54
C LYS A 123 -28.16 -31.53 -11.31
N ASP A 124 -27.01 -32.14 -11.28
CA ASP A 124 -26.67 -33.23 -10.38
C ASP A 124 -25.82 -32.81 -9.19
N GLN A 125 -25.31 -31.56 -9.18
CA GLN A 125 -24.53 -31.06 -8.05
C GLN A 125 -25.33 -30.05 -7.26
N THR A 126 -25.56 -30.36 -5.98
CA THR A 126 -26.38 -29.55 -5.08
C THR A 126 -25.47 -28.77 -4.12
N TRP A 127 -25.78 -27.48 -3.96
CA TRP A 127 -25.21 -26.65 -2.93
C TRP A 127 -26.23 -26.42 -1.82
N TYR A 128 -25.89 -26.78 -0.60
CA TYR A 128 -26.83 -26.81 0.51
C TYR A 128 -26.80 -25.53 1.37
N SER A 129 -25.74 -24.74 1.29
CA SER A 129 -25.62 -23.45 1.98
C SER A 129 -26.42 -22.36 1.29
N HIS A 130 -27.74 -22.45 1.29
CA HIS A 130 -28.71 -21.74 0.48
C HIS A 130 -28.52 -20.22 0.33
N ASP A 131 -28.04 -19.57 1.37
CA ASP A 131 -27.86 -18.11 1.41
C ASP A 131 -26.39 -17.67 1.21
N LYS A 132 -25.50 -18.62 0.95
CA LYS A 132 -24.07 -18.37 0.73
C LYS A 132 -23.61 -19.00 -0.57
N TYR A 133 -22.68 -18.35 -1.20
CA TYR A 133 -22.05 -18.82 -2.43
C TYR A 133 -20.66 -19.39 -2.15
N ASN A 134 -20.15 -20.11 -3.15
CA ASN A 134 -18.79 -20.62 -3.11
C ASN A 134 -17.79 -19.46 -3.22
N PHE A 135 -17.23 -19.04 -2.10
CA PHE A 135 -16.29 -17.92 -2.06
C PHE A 135 -15.00 -18.18 -2.86
N LEU A 136 -14.59 -19.45 -2.98
CA LEU A 136 -13.41 -19.79 -3.78
C LEU A 136 -13.57 -19.40 -5.24
N HIS A 137 -14.78 -19.51 -5.80
CA HIS A 137 -15.06 -19.05 -7.15
C HIS A 137 -14.85 -17.53 -7.28
N ASN A 138 -15.33 -16.76 -6.30
CA ASN A 138 -15.12 -15.32 -6.28
C ASN A 138 -13.64 -14.97 -6.15
N GLU A 139 -12.89 -15.68 -5.32
CA GLU A 139 -11.47 -15.42 -5.10
C GLU A 139 -10.58 -15.73 -6.31
N VAL A 140 -11.02 -16.60 -7.21
CA VAL A 140 -10.28 -16.89 -8.46
C VAL A 140 -10.44 -15.77 -9.49
N TYR A 141 -11.61 -15.14 -9.53
CA TYR A 141 -11.95 -14.21 -10.60
C TYR A 141 -11.97 -12.74 -10.17
N ASN A 142 -12.21 -12.46 -8.90
CA ASN A 142 -12.23 -11.11 -8.38
C ASN A 142 -10.87 -10.72 -7.81
N TYR A 143 -10.53 -9.44 -7.92
CA TYR A 143 -9.34 -8.92 -7.25
C TYR A 143 -9.53 -7.46 -6.83
N ASN A 144 -8.73 -7.06 -5.85
CA ASN A 144 -8.62 -5.68 -5.40
C ASN A 144 -7.14 -5.37 -5.17
N ILE A 145 -6.59 -4.48 -5.98
CA ILE A 145 -5.18 -4.12 -5.99
C ILE A 145 -5.03 -2.66 -5.57
N SER A 146 -4.08 -2.40 -4.69
CA SER A 146 -3.66 -1.05 -4.30
C SER A 146 -2.16 -0.91 -4.52
N GLU A 147 -1.76 0.15 -5.22
CA GLU A 147 -0.36 0.51 -5.42
C GLU A 147 -0.13 1.93 -4.92
N SER A 148 1.01 2.17 -4.28
CA SER A 148 1.44 3.51 -3.91
C SER A 148 2.93 3.70 -4.20
N GLU A 149 3.28 4.95 -4.48
CA GLU A 149 4.65 5.39 -4.70
C GLU A 149 4.84 6.75 -4.05
N ASP A 150 5.78 6.82 -3.11
CA ASP A 150 6.02 8.00 -2.28
C ASP A 150 7.48 8.41 -2.35
N ILE A 151 7.71 9.70 -2.55
CA ILE A 151 9.03 10.33 -2.48
C ILE A 151 8.98 11.42 -1.42
N MET A 152 9.96 11.43 -0.53
CA MET A 152 10.16 12.50 0.44
C MET A 152 11.61 12.96 0.41
N ALA A 153 11.82 14.27 0.33
CA ALA A 153 13.14 14.87 0.39
C ALA A 153 13.16 16.03 1.39
N ASP A 154 14.09 15.99 2.34
CA ASP A 154 14.34 17.05 3.31
C ASP A 154 15.75 17.63 3.07
N LEU A 155 15.84 18.94 2.87
CA LEU A 155 17.10 19.68 2.84
C LEU A 155 17.14 20.65 4.02
N VAL A 156 18.13 20.47 4.88
CA VAL A 156 18.38 21.37 6.01
C VAL A 156 19.72 22.06 5.80
N LEU A 157 19.72 23.39 5.87
CA LEU A 157 20.92 24.20 5.88
C LEU A 157 20.99 24.98 7.19
N ASN A 158 22.11 24.85 7.89
CA ASN A 158 22.42 25.62 9.08
C ASN A 158 23.60 26.56 8.75
N TRP A 159 23.36 27.85 8.82
CA TRP A 159 24.37 28.89 8.55
C TRP A 159 24.68 29.66 9.83
N ASN A 160 25.89 29.47 10.37
CA ASN A 160 26.44 30.28 11.46
C ASN A 160 26.90 31.62 10.89
N ILE A 161 26.02 32.64 10.94
CA ILE A 161 26.31 33.98 10.45
C ILE A 161 27.42 34.60 11.28
N THR A 162 27.22 34.53 12.62
CA THR A 162 28.19 34.86 13.64
C THR A 162 28.26 33.76 14.69
N ASP A 163 29.09 33.90 15.73
CA ASP A 163 29.19 32.94 16.83
C ASP A 163 27.90 32.89 17.69
N TRP A 164 27.09 33.93 17.65
CA TRP A 164 25.85 34.04 18.43
C TRP A 164 24.58 34.07 17.57
N LEU A 165 24.67 34.11 16.22
CA LEU A 165 23.55 34.22 15.32
C LEU A 165 23.61 33.09 14.29
N MET A 166 22.57 32.27 14.24
CA MET A 166 22.44 31.16 13.32
C MET A 166 21.14 31.25 12.53
N PHE A 167 21.21 31.07 11.22
CA PHE A 167 20.08 30.88 10.34
C PHE A 167 19.93 29.41 10.00
N THR A 168 18.73 28.88 10.17
CA THR A 168 18.37 27.50 9.77
C THR A 168 17.25 27.55 8.76
N THR A 169 17.41 26.91 7.60
CA THR A 169 16.33 26.66 6.67
C THR A 169 16.11 25.15 6.54
N THR A 170 14.87 24.73 6.66
CA THR A 170 14.42 23.36 6.43
C THR A 170 13.44 23.38 5.28
N ASN A 171 13.76 22.68 4.22
CA ASN A 171 12.93 22.59 3.02
C ASN A 171 12.52 21.12 2.84
N ARG A 172 11.25 20.89 2.78
CA ARG A 172 10.64 19.56 2.61
C ARG A 172 9.88 19.50 1.31
N PHE A 173 10.13 18.47 0.54
CA PHE A 173 9.33 18.09 -0.62
C PHE A 173 8.78 16.69 -0.43
N ASN A 174 7.53 16.50 -0.74
CA ASN A 174 6.89 15.18 -0.81
C ASN A 174 6.08 15.05 -2.09
N SER A 175 6.08 13.85 -2.66
CA SER A 175 5.23 13.47 -3.79
C SER A 175 4.67 12.09 -3.51
N SER A 176 3.38 11.92 -3.75
CA SER A 176 2.67 10.67 -3.57
C SER A 176 1.80 10.38 -4.79
N ASN A 177 1.89 9.16 -5.30
CA ASN A 177 1.00 8.63 -6.32
C ASN A 177 0.38 7.34 -5.79
N TRP A 178 -0.90 7.15 -6.08
CA TRP A 178 -1.57 5.91 -5.72
C TRP A 178 -2.54 5.48 -6.81
N PHE A 179 -2.73 4.18 -6.92
CA PHE A 179 -3.65 3.54 -7.84
C PHE A 179 -4.39 2.42 -7.11
N ASN A 180 -5.70 2.38 -7.24
CA ASN A 180 -6.52 1.29 -6.76
C ASN A 180 -7.38 0.77 -7.90
N GLU A 181 -7.45 -0.54 -8.01
CA GLU A 181 -8.31 -1.23 -8.94
C GLU A 181 -9.05 -2.35 -8.22
N ALA A 182 -10.38 -2.34 -8.33
CA ALA A 182 -11.24 -3.40 -7.86
C ALA A 182 -12.00 -3.97 -9.04
N TYR A 183 -11.93 -5.28 -9.23
CA TYR A 183 -12.61 -6.00 -10.30
C TYR A 183 -13.52 -7.08 -9.73
N ILE A 184 -14.76 -7.08 -10.18
CA ILE A 184 -15.77 -8.10 -9.90
C ILE A 184 -16.15 -8.72 -11.25
N ASP A 185 -15.80 -9.97 -11.43
CA ASP A 185 -16.06 -10.72 -12.64
C ASP A 185 -17.58 -11.00 -12.79
N PRO A 186 -18.15 -10.86 -13.97
CA PRO A 186 -19.58 -11.14 -14.21
C PRO A 186 -19.98 -12.59 -13.94
N ARG A 187 -19.04 -13.52 -13.92
CA ARG A 187 -19.26 -14.92 -13.54
C ARG A 187 -19.42 -15.10 -12.05
N THR A 188 -19.00 -14.16 -11.23
CA THR A 188 -19.05 -14.24 -9.78
C THR A 188 -20.36 -13.69 -9.24
N LYS A 189 -20.76 -14.13 -8.07
CA LYS A 189 -21.92 -13.57 -7.38
C LYS A 189 -21.49 -12.48 -6.41
N SER A 190 -22.06 -11.32 -6.61
CA SER A 190 -21.96 -10.20 -5.67
C SER A 190 -23.37 -9.73 -5.34
N PRO A 191 -23.71 -9.53 -4.04
CA PRO A 191 -25.05 -9.06 -3.65
C PRO A 191 -25.37 -7.66 -4.19
N SER A 192 -24.34 -6.88 -4.49
CA SER A 192 -24.46 -5.46 -4.87
C SER A 192 -24.21 -5.18 -6.34
N VAL A 193 -23.69 -6.15 -7.11
CA VAL A 193 -23.29 -5.94 -8.49
C VAL A 193 -23.82 -7.04 -9.39
N ALA A 194 -24.66 -6.67 -10.35
CA ALA A 194 -25.10 -7.56 -11.41
C ALA A 194 -24.18 -7.41 -12.63
N ASN A 195 -23.76 -8.53 -13.22
CA ASN A 195 -22.97 -8.56 -14.47
C ASN A 195 -21.58 -7.90 -14.42
N GLY A 196 -20.90 -8.01 -13.27
CA GLY A 196 -19.53 -7.54 -13.13
C GLY A 196 -19.36 -6.03 -12.99
N GLN A 197 -18.22 -5.64 -12.43
CA GLN A 197 -17.85 -4.25 -12.20
C GLN A 197 -16.34 -4.10 -12.22
N ILE A 198 -15.87 -2.98 -12.74
CA ILE A 198 -14.49 -2.51 -12.54
C ILE A 198 -14.52 -1.10 -11.99
N ASP A 199 -13.77 -0.89 -10.92
CA ASP A 199 -13.57 0.40 -10.29
C ASP A 199 -12.10 0.73 -10.30
N ASN A 200 -11.74 1.81 -10.99
CA ASN A 200 -10.39 2.33 -11.03
C ASN A 200 -10.34 3.70 -10.37
N SER A 201 -9.38 3.90 -9.51
CA SER A 201 -9.10 5.21 -8.95
C SER A 201 -7.60 5.48 -8.93
N PHE A 202 -7.25 6.67 -9.32
CA PHE A 202 -5.88 7.16 -9.37
C PHE A 202 -5.80 8.50 -8.67
N GLY A 203 -4.76 8.71 -7.89
CA GLY A 203 -4.47 10.00 -7.30
C GLY A 203 -2.98 10.31 -7.37
N SER A 204 -2.69 11.59 -7.51
CA SER A 204 -1.34 12.12 -7.43
C SER A 204 -1.32 13.43 -6.68
N GLY A 205 -0.26 13.68 -5.94
CA GLY A 205 -0.10 14.93 -5.22
C GLY A 205 1.37 15.22 -4.93
N TRP A 206 1.63 16.48 -4.69
CA TRP A 206 2.92 16.93 -4.18
C TRP A 206 2.72 18.03 -3.14
N GLY A 207 3.68 18.13 -2.24
CA GLY A 207 3.74 19.20 -1.25
C GLY A 207 5.16 19.73 -1.14
N PHE A 208 5.27 21.03 -0.91
CA PHE A 208 6.50 21.70 -0.57
C PHE A 208 6.29 22.52 0.70
N GLY A 209 7.23 22.45 1.62
CA GLY A 209 7.24 23.25 2.83
C GLY A 209 8.63 23.80 3.12
N THR A 210 8.69 25.03 3.59
CA THR A 210 9.94 25.65 4.05
C THR A 210 9.73 26.32 5.41
N THR A 211 10.64 26.03 6.33
CA THR A 211 10.71 26.67 7.65
C THR A 211 12.04 27.35 7.78
N ASN A 212 12.02 28.65 8.03
CA ASN A 212 13.21 29.49 8.13
C ASN A 212 13.27 30.11 9.52
N LEU A 213 14.34 29.83 10.25
CA LEU A 213 14.54 30.25 11.64
C LEU A 213 15.82 31.06 11.77
N LEU A 214 15.71 32.24 12.37
CA LEU A 214 16.85 32.99 12.84
C LEU A 214 16.94 32.84 14.37
N LYS A 215 18.04 32.26 14.84
CA LYS A 215 18.29 31.97 16.24
C LYS A 215 19.43 32.81 16.74
N ALA A 216 19.20 33.55 17.82
CA ALA A 216 20.22 34.33 18.51
C ALA A 216 20.46 33.75 19.92
N ASN A 217 21.71 33.56 20.27
CA ASN A 217 22.13 33.14 21.61
C ASN A 217 23.39 33.93 21.98
N LYS A 218 23.27 34.86 22.91
CA LYS A 218 24.35 35.72 23.28
C LYS A 218 24.46 35.93 24.80
N GLU A 219 25.64 35.81 25.30
CA GLU A 219 25.99 36.08 26.68
C GLU A 219 26.59 37.47 26.86
N PHE A 220 26.21 38.18 27.89
CA PHE A 220 26.66 39.52 28.25
C PHE A 220 26.98 39.53 29.74
N GLY A 221 28.25 39.28 30.13
CA GLY A 221 28.60 39.10 31.53
C GLY A 221 27.78 37.94 32.17
N ASP A 222 27.03 38.27 33.20
CA ASP A 222 26.20 37.28 33.92
C ASP A 222 24.81 37.05 33.28
N HIS A 223 24.52 37.71 32.13
CA HIS A 223 23.26 37.61 31.47
C HIS A 223 23.33 36.79 30.17
N SER A 224 22.35 35.91 29.97
CA SER A 224 22.18 35.17 28.72
C SER A 224 20.87 35.56 28.05
N VAL A 225 20.94 35.88 26.76
CA VAL A 225 19.76 36.24 25.95
C VAL A 225 19.62 35.24 24.81
N ASN A 226 18.49 34.56 24.78
CA ASN A 226 18.10 33.62 23.75
C ASN A 226 16.85 34.13 23.01
N GLY A 227 16.86 34.11 21.68
CA GLY A 227 15.73 34.51 20.86
C GLY A 227 15.62 33.69 19.59
N VAL A 228 14.41 33.44 19.14
CA VAL A 228 14.10 32.78 17.88
C VAL A 228 13.02 33.59 17.14
N ILE A 229 13.27 33.86 15.88
CA ILE A 229 12.28 34.36 14.93
C ILE A 229 12.18 33.37 13.78
N GLY A 230 10.95 33.08 13.34
CA GLY A 230 10.72 32.12 12.28
C GLY A 230 9.63 32.53 11.32
N ILE A 231 9.75 32.07 10.10
CA ILE A 231 8.71 32.11 9.07
C ILE A 231 8.56 30.73 8.47
N GLU A 232 7.32 30.33 8.24
CA GLU A 232 6.97 29.07 7.60
C GLU A 232 6.06 29.33 6.42
N TYR A 233 6.33 28.61 5.33
CA TYR A 233 5.50 28.62 4.13
C TYR A 233 5.33 27.18 3.66
N GLY A 234 4.16 26.86 3.15
CA GLY A 234 3.87 25.56 2.54
C GLY A 234 2.82 25.70 1.47
N GLU A 235 2.98 24.90 0.45
CA GLU A 235 1.98 24.73 -0.61
C GLU A 235 1.95 23.27 -1.04
N GLY A 236 0.83 22.86 -1.62
CA GLY A 236 0.66 21.54 -2.15
C GLY A 236 -0.48 21.46 -3.13
N PHE A 237 -0.42 20.43 -3.93
CA PHE A 237 -1.43 20.13 -4.91
C PHE A 237 -1.78 18.64 -4.85
N SER A 238 -3.04 18.32 -4.96
CA SER A 238 -3.49 16.94 -5.13
C SER A 238 -4.63 16.87 -6.14
N ARG A 239 -4.67 15.78 -6.87
CA ARG A 239 -5.75 15.45 -7.78
C ARG A 239 -6.04 13.97 -7.70
N SER A 240 -7.31 13.63 -7.91
CA SER A 240 -7.72 12.25 -8.05
C SER A 240 -8.76 12.11 -9.15
N THR A 241 -8.82 10.93 -9.74
CA THR A 241 -9.81 10.56 -10.75
C THR A 241 -10.26 9.16 -10.43
N SER A 242 -11.56 8.92 -10.57
CA SER A 242 -12.12 7.58 -10.48
C SER A 242 -13.02 7.31 -11.68
N ALA A 243 -13.04 6.07 -12.11
CA ALA A 243 -13.91 5.56 -13.16
C ALA A 243 -14.50 4.23 -12.69
N SER A 244 -15.79 4.05 -12.96
CA SER A 244 -16.50 2.81 -12.66
C SER A 244 -17.20 2.34 -13.93
N GLY A 245 -17.09 1.06 -14.22
CA GLY A 245 -17.77 0.40 -15.29
C GLY A 245 -18.53 -0.83 -14.79
N THR A 246 -19.72 -1.05 -15.28
CA THR A 246 -20.57 -2.21 -14.94
C THR A 246 -20.99 -2.95 -16.20
N SER A 247 -21.54 -4.16 -16.04
CA SER A 247 -21.98 -5.01 -17.14
C SER A 247 -20.83 -5.40 -18.07
N MET A 248 -19.78 -5.92 -17.49
CA MET A 248 -18.57 -6.33 -18.21
C MET A 248 -18.83 -7.58 -19.06
N PRO A 249 -18.22 -7.69 -20.25
CA PRO A 249 -18.21 -8.94 -21.00
C PRO A 249 -17.46 -10.04 -20.23
N ASN A 250 -17.93 -11.29 -20.31
CA ASN A 250 -17.27 -12.42 -19.66
C ASN A 250 -15.82 -12.55 -20.13
N GLY A 251 -14.90 -12.68 -19.18
CA GLY A 251 -13.49 -13.00 -19.45
C GLY A 251 -12.63 -11.83 -19.95
N GLN A 252 -13.04 -10.59 -19.72
CA GLN A 252 -12.20 -9.42 -19.95
C GLN A 252 -11.73 -8.84 -18.60
N ALA A 253 -10.61 -9.35 -18.12
CA ALA A 253 -9.75 -8.74 -17.11
C ALA A 253 -8.31 -8.81 -17.59
#